data_42322251f14ba9e589e35b38f85b9ff1
#
_entry.id   42322251f14ba9e589e35b38f85b9ff1
#
_cell.length_a   1.000
_cell.length_b   1.000
_cell.length_c   1.000
_cell.angle_alpha   90.00
_cell.angle_beta   90.00
_cell.angle_gamma   90.00
#
_symmetry.space_group_name_H-M   'P 1'
#
loop_
_entity.id
_entity.type
_entity.pdbx_description
1 polymer ?
#
loop_
_entity_poly.entity_id
_entity_poly.type
_entity_poly.pdbx_seq_one_letter_code
_entity_poly.pdbx_strand_id
1 'polypeptide(L)'
;MRTDDPDALAFRPAEPSDLSQVADLFLASRTAASEAMPPVTRPWDVVRGHIEAWDLGVREVWLAEDAMGLVGFATLTGSWLESLYVAPERQGMGIGTALLELAMGLRPDGFGLWVFASNTPARGFYRRHGLIELEHTDGSGNPEREPDVRMAWPGHAPMTYLRNEIDDVDAHLAELLARRFALTAAVQGQKTAAGGTGGHAGRDSERERAIVERMVRHVPGPETDRVAPIMDVVIGESLTAWEDSRQD
;
A
#
# COMPACT_ATOMS: atom_id res chain seq x y z
N MET A 1 17.45 24.29 32.88
CA MET A 1 17.93 23.12 33.63
C MET A 1 17.77 21.96 32.65
N ARG A 2 18.82 21.65 31.86
CA ARG A 2 18.81 20.47 30.97
C ARG A 2 18.89 19.26 31.90
N THR A 3 17.89 18.43 31.86
CA THR A 3 17.97 17.09 32.45
C THR A 3 18.89 16.29 31.54
N ASP A 4 20.11 16.01 31.98
CA ASP A 4 21.03 15.04 31.38
C ASP A 4 20.44 13.63 31.66
N ASP A 5 19.33 13.29 31.03
CA ASP A 5 18.84 11.94 30.98
C ASP A 5 19.53 11.26 29.77
N PRO A 6 20.42 10.30 30.01
CA PRO A 6 21.17 9.62 28.95
C PRO A 6 20.25 8.84 28.00
N ASP A 7 18.99 8.57 28.40
CA ASP A 7 18.00 7.89 27.62
C ASP A 7 16.99 8.86 26.92
N ALA A 8 17.21 10.19 27.05
CA ALA A 8 16.37 11.18 26.42
C ALA A 8 16.52 11.12 24.89
N LEU A 9 15.44 10.81 24.18
CA LEU A 9 15.39 10.82 22.72
C LEU A 9 15.24 12.26 22.21
N ALA A 10 16.08 12.61 21.23
CA ALA A 10 15.93 13.82 20.43
C ALA A 10 15.44 13.45 19.02
N PHE A 11 14.53 14.25 18.51
CA PHE A 11 14.02 14.09 17.13
C PHE A 11 14.41 15.30 16.30
N ARG A 12 14.97 15.06 15.12
CA ARG A 12 15.26 16.12 14.15
C ARG A 12 15.07 15.64 12.71
N PRO A 13 14.80 16.55 11.76
CA PRO A 13 14.90 16.21 10.35
C PRO A 13 16.35 15.86 9.99
N ALA A 14 16.52 14.96 9.02
CA ALA A 14 17.82 14.59 8.49
C ALA A 14 18.37 15.68 7.57
N GLU A 15 19.69 15.84 7.59
CA GLU A 15 20.47 16.57 6.60
C GLU A 15 21.12 15.60 5.61
N PRO A 16 21.57 16.05 4.42
CA PRO A 16 22.20 15.15 3.44
C PRO A 16 23.40 14.36 3.99
N SER A 17 24.12 14.92 4.95
CA SER A 17 25.25 14.27 5.63
C SER A 17 24.85 13.08 6.51
N ASP A 18 23.58 12.99 6.92
CA ASP A 18 23.08 11.90 7.77
C ASP A 18 22.74 10.64 6.98
N LEU A 19 22.51 10.75 5.66
CA LEU A 19 21.98 9.66 4.84
C LEU A 19 22.86 8.41 4.81
N SER A 20 24.17 8.56 4.98
CA SER A 20 25.08 7.42 5.11
C SER A 20 24.82 6.64 6.41
N GLN A 21 24.58 7.32 7.53
CA GLN A 21 24.24 6.67 8.81
C GLN A 21 22.83 6.07 8.77
N VAL A 22 21.89 6.73 8.10
CA VAL A 22 20.54 6.17 7.84
C VAL A 22 20.64 4.87 7.04
N ALA A 23 21.50 4.82 6.01
CA ALA A 23 21.74 3.60 5.25
C ALA A 23 22.34 2.49 6.12
N ASP A 24 23.31 2.79 6.98
CA ASP A 24 23.91 1.82 7.91
C ASP A 24 22.85 1.23 8.84
N LEU A 25 22.02 2.07 9.46
CA LEU A 25 20.97 1.64 10.37
C LEU A 25 19.92 0.80 9.63
N PHE A 26 19.50 1.22 8.43
CA PHE A 26 18.58 0.45 7.58
C PHE A 26 19.14 -0.96 7.31
N LEU A 27 20.38 -1.07 6.86
CA LEU A 27 21.02 -2.34 6.53
C LEU A 27 21.14 -3.25 7.76
N ALA A 28 21.55 -2.70 8.92
CA ALA A 28 21.62 -3.42 10.17
C ALA A 28 20.26 -3.96 10.61
N SER A 29 19.22 -3.11 10.57
CA SER A 29 17.86 -3.48 10.95
C SER A 29 17.25 -4.54 10.01
N ARG A 30 17.47 -4.42 8.68
CA ARG A 30 17.02 -5.41 7.70
C ARG A 30 17.70 -6.76 7.87
N THR A 31 18.99 -6.75 8.20
CA THR A 31 19.75 -7.98 8.45
C THR A 31 19.24 -8.69 9.71
N ALA A 32 19.00 -7.93 10.79
CA ALA A 32 18.47 -8.48 12.03
C ALA A 32 17.04 -9.02 11.90
N ALA A 33 16.23 -8.44 11.02
CA ALA A 33 14.85 -8.85 10.77
C ALA A 33 14.70 -9.96 9.71
N SER A 34 15.77 -10.61 9.29
CA SER A 34 15.80 -11.59 8.19
C SER A 34 14.87 -12.81 8.35
N GLU A 35 14.48 -13.15 9.58
CA GLU A 35 13.51 -14.22 9.85
C GLU A 35 12.05 -13.79 9.62
N ALA A 36 11.76 -12.49 9.78
CA ALA A 36 10.41 -11.92 9.70
C ALA A 36 10.15 -11.20 8.37
N MET A 37 11.19 -10.88 7.63
CA MET A 37 11.10 -10.11 6.39
C MET A 37 11.76 -10.87 5.24
N PRO A 38 11.23 -10.78 4.01
CA PRO A 38 11.87 -11.38 2.85
C PRO A 38 13.26 -10.78 2.63
N PRO A 39 14.18 -11.55 2.02
CA PRO A 39 15.51 -11.06 1.71
C PRO A 39 15.44 -9.87 0.76
N VAL A 40 16.36 -8.93 0.94
CA VAL A 40 16.50 -7.80 0.01
C VAL A 40 16.97 -8.33 -1.34
N THR A 41 16.25 -7.98 -2.42
CA THR A 41 16.50 -8.50 -3.77
C THR A 41 17.68 -7.82 -4.47
N ARG A 42 18.12 -6.67 -3.96
CA ARG A 42 19.24 -5.89 -4.53
C ARG A 42 20.50 -6.03 -3.68
N PRO A 43 21.70 -5.96 -4.27
CA PRO A 43 22.95 -5.87 -3.52
C PRO A 43 22.96 -4.71 -2.52
N TRP A 44 23.57 -4.91 -1.38
CA TRP A 44 23.57 -3.94 -0.29
C TRP A 44 24.23 -2.59 -0.64
N ASP A 45 25.25 -2.58 -1.49
CA ASP A 45 25.87 -1.37 -2.03
C ASP A 45 24.90 -0.56 -2.91
N VAL A 46 24.07 -1.23 -3.70
CA VAL A 46 23.01 -0.59 -4.49
C VAL A 46 21.94 0.02 -3.58
N VAL A 47 21.52 -0.70 -2.53
CA VAL A 47 20.53 -0.20 -1.56
C VAL A 47 21.10 1.01 -0.82
N ARG A 48 22.36 0.95 -0.36
CA ARG A 48 23.05 2.07 0.27
C ARG A 48 23.08 3.29 -0.63
N GLY A 49 23.55 3.14 -1.87
CA GLY A 49 23.63 4.24 -2.81
C GLY A 49 22.27 4.87 -3.12
N HIS A 50 21.19 4.05 -3.11
CA HIS A 50 19.83 4.57 -3.27
C HIS A 50 19.41 5.43 -2.06
N ILE A 51 19.72 5.01 -0.83
CA ILE A 51 19.40 5.78 0.38
C ILE A 51 20.21 7.08 0.42
N GLU A 52 21.51 7.02 0.13
CA GLU A 52 22.40 8.19 0.10
C GLU A 52 22.00 9.22 -0.98
N ALA A 53 21.23 8.79 -1.99
CA ALA A 53 20.69 9.63 -3.06
C ALA A 53 19.24 10.09 -2.82
N TRP A 54 18.67 9.92 -1.64
CA TRP A 54 17.31 10.39 -1.36
C TRP A 54 17.23 11.92 -1.47
N ASP A 55 16.18 12.39 -2.15
CA ASP A 55 15.83 13.80 -2.21
C ASP A 55 15.04 14.19 -0.95
N LEU A 56 15.69 14.89 -0.04
CA LEU A 56 15.07 15.37 1.21
C LEU A 56 14.04 16.49 0.98
N GLY A 57 13.96 17.05 -0.21
CA GLY A 57 12.89 17.98 -0.60
C GLY A 57 11.57 17.27 -0.89
N VAL A 58 11.60 15.97 -1.18
CA VAL A 58 10.43 15.14 -1.49
C VAL A 58 10.13 14.17 -0.35
N ARG A 59 11.19 13.56 0.20
CA ARG A 59 11.12 12.58 1.29
C ARG A 59 11.52 13.22 2.60
N GLU A 60 10.60 13.35 3.52
CA GLU A 60 10.90 13.75 4.89
C GLU A 60 11.55 12.59 5.63
N VAL A 61 12.77 12.78 6.13
CA VAL A 61 13.50 11.80 6.93
C VAL A 61 13.65 12.36 8.33
N TRP A 62 13.10 11.67 9.32
CA TRP A 62 13.15 12.05 10.73
C TRP A 62 14.03 11.09 11.49
N LEU A 63 14.99 11.61 12.21
CA LEU A 63 15.98 10.87 13.01
C LEU A 63 15.55 10.86 14.47
N ALA A 64 15.76 9.72 15.13
CA ALA A 64 15.73 9.58 16.58
C ALA A 64 17.16 9.35 17.06
N GLU A 65 17.64 10.21 17.94
CA GLU A 65 19.01 10.18 18.49
C GLU A 65 18.97 10.09 20.01
N ASP A 66 19.89 9.33 20.60
CA ASP A 66 20.19 9.35 22.03
C ASP A 66 21.64 9.84 22.26
N ALA A 67 22.14 9.69 23.46
CA ALA A 67 23.52 10.10 23.81
C ALA A 67 24.62 9.33 23.01
N MET A 68 24.27 8.19 22.41
CA MET A 68 25.18 7.36 21.62
C MET A 68 25.07 7.63 20.10
N GLY A 69 24.13 8.46 19.66
CA GLY A 69 23.93 8.84 18.26
C GLY A 69 22.59 8.35 17.69
N LEU A 70 22.57 8.07 16.38
CA LEU A 70 21.38 7.66 15.64
C LEU A 70 20.89 6.26 16.08
N VAL A 71 19.70 6.18 16.64
CA VAL A 71 19.07 4.93 17.13
C VAL A 71 17.82 4.51 16.39
N GLY A 72 17.27 5.36 15.53
CA GLY A 72 16.13 5.04 14.69
C GLY A 72 15.83 6.15 13.71
N PHE A 73 15.03 5.82 12.70
CA PHE A 73 14.52 6.82 11.76
C PHE A 73 13.14 6.43 11.21
N ALA A 74 12.42 7.45 10.77
CA ALA A 74 11.19 7.28 10.00
C ALA A 74 11.25 8.14 8.72
N THR A 75 10.63 7.66 7.64
CA THR A 75 10.53 8.42 6.40
C THR A 75 9.08 8.56 5.96
N LEU A 76 8.73 9.77 5.55
CA LEU A 76 7.39 10.13 5.09
C LEU A 76 7.47 10.76 3.69
N THR A 77 6.54 10.38 2.82
CA THR A 77 6.33 11.01 1.51
C THR A 77 4.83 11.23 1.33
N GLY A 78 4.39 12.48 1.23
CA GLY A 78 2.96 12.79 1.23
C GLY A 78 2.25 12.18 2.45
N SER A 79 1.23 11.35 2.23
CA SER A 79 0.47 10.63 3.26
C SER A 79 0.96 9.18 3.47
N TRP A 80 2.24 8.91 3.24
CA TRP A 80 2.81 7.57 3.39
C TRP A 80 3.97 7.56 4.39
N LEU A 81 3.92 6.63 5.34
CA LEU A 81 5.06 6.23 6.18
C LEU A 81 5.79 5.10 5.43
N GLU A 82 6.87 5.46 4.72
CA GLU A 82 7.58 4.51 3.85
C GLU A 82 8.58 3.64 4.62
N SER A 83 9.13 4.18 5.72
CA SER A 83 10.10 3.47 6.55
C SER A 83 9.95 3.86 8.01
N LEU A 84 10.09 2.87 8.90
CA LEU A 84 10.28 3.05 10.32
C LEU A 84 11.23 1.96 10.79
N TYR A 85 12.45 2.35 11.13
CA TYR A 85 13.50 1.43 11.55
C TYR A 85 14.13 1.89 12.87
N VAL A 86 14.46 0.90 13.71
CA VAL A 86 15.15 1.11 14.99
C VAL A 86 16.37 0.20 15.01
N ALA A 87 17.48 0.71 15.48
CA ALA A 87 18.71 -0.05 15.65
C ALA A 87 18.44 -1.36 16.42
N PRO A 88 18.94 -2.52 15.96
CA PRO A 88 18.59 -3.81 16.53
C PRO A 88 18.80 -3.89 18.05
N GLU A 89 19.90 -3.32 18.53
CA GLU A 89 20.26 -3.29 19.96
C GLU A 89 19.43 -2.31 20.80
N ARG A 90 18.60 -1.49 20.16
CA ARG A 90 17.71 -0.49 20.78
C ARG A 90 16.24 -0.82 20.65
N GLN A 91 15.91 -1.96 20.03
CA GLN A 91 14.53 -2.42 19.91
C GLN A 91 13.94 -2.79 21.28
N GLY A 92 12.63 -2.64 21.43
CA GLY A 92 11.95 -2.88 22.71
C GLY A 92 12.06 -1.76 23.73
N MET A 93 12.79 -0.66 23.44
CA MET A 93 13.00 0.49 24.33
C MET A 93 12.04 1.66 24.08
N GLY A 94 10.96 1.46 23.30
CA GLY A 94 9.96 2.50 23.03
C GLY A 94 10.27 3.43 21.85
N ILE A 95 11.46 3.36 21.25
CA ILE A 95 11.91 4.26 20.16
C ILE A 95 10.96 4.17 18.96
N GLY A 96 10.56 2.96 18.57
CA GLY A 96 9.61 2.77 17.47
C GLY A 96 8.25 3.42 17.74
N THR A 97 7.76 3.35 18.98
CA THR A 97 6.54 4.05 19.42
C THR A 97 6.70 5.55 19.28
N ALA A 98 7.80 6.11 19.78
CA ALA A 98 8.05 7.55 19.74
C ALA A 98 8.18 8.07 18.28
N LEU A 99 8.84 7.31 17.38
CA LEU A 99 8.88 7.63 15.94
C LEU A 99 7.50 7.54 15.27
N LEU A 100 6.68 6.56 15.65
CA LEU A 100 5.34 6.44 15.12
C LEU A 100 4.42 7.57 15.61
N GLU A 101 4.52 7.95 16.88
CA GLU A 101 3.80 9.09 17.46
C GLU A 101 4.21 10.41 16.80
N LEU A 102 5.51 10.57 16.47
CA LEU A 102 5.99 11.70 15.68
C LEU A 102 5.32 11.71 14.30
N ALA A 103 5.28 10.58 13.60
CA ALA A 103 4.62 10.48 12.30
C ALA A 103 3.10 10.82 12.40
N MET A 104 2.44 10.35 13.45
CA MET A 104 1.03 10.71 13.73
C MET A 104 0.85 12.21 13.96
N GLY A 105 1.77 12.85 14.68
CA GLY A 105 1.75 14.30 14.89
C GLY A 105 1.98 15.09 13.61
N LEU A 106 2.82 14.58 12.70
CA LEU A 106 3.12 15.21 11.41
C LEU A 106 1.99 15.01 10.39
N ARG A 107 1.16 13.99 10.56
CA ARG A 107 0.08 13.60 9.64
C ARG A 107 -1.25 13.41 10.39
N PRO A 108 -1.79 14.47 11.02
CA PRO A 108 -2.98 14.37 11.88
C PRO A 108 -4.24 13.85 11.15
N ASP A 109 -4.28 13.98 9.83
CA ASP A 109 -5.37 13.50 8.98
C ASP A 109 -5.25 12.02 8.61
N GLY A 110 -4.10 11.38 8.94
CA GLY A 110 -3.85 9.97 8.70
C GLY A 110 -2.75 9.72 7.67
N PHE A 111 -2.29 8.47 7.63
CA PHE A 111 -1.30 7.99 6.66
C PHE A 111 -1.42 6.49 6.45
N GLY A 112 -0.94 6.04 5.28
CA GLY A 112 -0.78 4.62 4.94
C GLY A 112 0.65 4.14 5.09
N LEU A 113 0.83 2.82 5.19
CA LEU A 113 2.12 2.14 5.07
C LEU A 113 1.91 0.74 4.46
N TRP A 114 2.98 0.20 3.90
CA TRP A 114 3.05 -1.18 3.49
C TRP A 114 3.95 -1.98 4.43
N VAL A 115 3.51 -3.19 4.77
CA VAL A 115 4.29 -4.12 5.59
C VAL A 115 4.16 -5.52 5.02
N PHE A 116 5.25 -6.28 4.93
CA PHE A 116 5.19 -7.66 4.48
C PHE A 116 4.24 -8.49 5.37
N ALA A 117 3.44 -9.33 4.74
CA ALA A 117 2.49 -10.20 5.45
C ALA A 117 3.19 -11.13 6.47
N SER A 118 4.42 -11.54 6.16
CA SER A 118 5.30 -12.33 7.03
C SER A 118 5.82 -11.58 8.25
N ASN A 119 5.89 -10.23 8.20
CA ASN A 119 6.39 -9.41 9.31
C ASN A 119 5.31 -9.24 10.40
N THR A 120 4.93 -10.36 11.03
CA THR A 120 3.91 -10.38 12.08
C THR A 120 4.26 -9.53 13.30
N PRO A 121 5.54 -9.38 13.71
CA PRO A 121 5.91 -8.45 14.78
C PRO A 121 5.56 -6.99 14.46
N ALA A 122 5.90 -6.51 13.26
CA ALA A 122 5.60 -5.13 12.86
C ALA A 122 4.08 -4.92 12.70
N ARG A 123 3.36 -5.85 12.06
CA ARG A 123 1.89 -5.79 11.98
C ARG A 123 1.24 -5.73 13.35
N GLY A 124 1.72 -6.55 14.30
CA GLY A 124 1.27 -6.52 15.68
C GLY A 124 1.58 -5.19 16.39
N PHE A 125 2.76 -4.61 16.12
CA PHE A 125 3.14 -3.29 16.61
C PHE A 125 2.19 -2.21 16.09
N TYR A 126 1.96 -2.12 14.79
CA TYR A 126 1.08 -1.13 14.19
C TYR A 126 -0.37 -1.25 14.68
N ARG A 127 -0.92 -2.48 14.77
CA ARG A 127 -2.27 -2.69 15.30
C ARG A 127 -2.43 -2.21 16.75
N ARG A 128 -1.43 -2.43 17.61
CA ARG A 128 -1.47 -1.93 19.00
C ARG A 128 -1.47 -0.40 19.08
N HIS A 129 -0.98 0.28 18.05
CA HIS A 129 -0.99 1.74 17.95
C HIS A 129 -2.17 2.29 17.12
N GLY A 130 -3.20 1.47 16.89
CA GLY A 130 -4.44 1.93 16.26
C GLY A 130 -4.43 1.95 14.73
N LEU A 131 -3.40 1.39 14.08
CA LEU A 131 -3.45 1.19 12.63
C LEU A 131 -4.34 -0.01 12.30
N ILE A 132 -5.06 0.11 11.20
CA ILE A 132 -5.97 -0.90 10.65
C ILE A 132 -5.42 -1.50 9.38
N GLU A 133 -5.67 -2.79 9.16
CA GLU A 133 -5.33 -3.46 7.91
C GLU A 133 -6.44 -3.19 6.89
N LEU A 134 -6.10 -2.65 5.72
CA LEU A 134 -7.05 -2.26 4.68
C LEU A 134 -7.00 -3.17 3.45
N GLU A 135 -5.80 -3.65 3.10
CA GLU A 135 -5.59 -4.39 1.85
C GLU A 135 -4.54 -5.47 2.04
N HIS A 136 -4.74 -6.61 1.38
CA HIS A 136 -3.75 -7.68 1.27
C HIS A 136 -3.43 -7.91 -0.20
N THR A 137 -2.15 -7.95 -0.54
CA THR A 137 -1.72 -8.25 -1.91
C THR A 137 -0.97 -9.57 -1.98
N ASP A 138 -0.81 -10.08 -3.19
CA ASP A 138 0.02 -11.25 -3.48
C ASP A 138 1.51 -10.91 -3.66
N GLY A 139 1.86 -9.62 -3.50
CA GLY A 139 3.22 -9.11 -3.66
C GLY A 139 3.67 -8.91 -5.10
N SER A 140 2.82 -9.15 -6.09
CA SER A 140 3.20 -8.98 -7.51
C SER A 140 3.62 -7.55 -7.87
N GLY A 141 3.20 -6.57 -7.06
CA GLY A 141 3.52 -5.14 -7.23
C GLY A 141 4.79 -4.67 -6.52
N ASN A 142 5.39 -5.45 -5.62
CA ASN A 142 6.60 -5.07 -4.90
C ASN A 142 7.86 -5.75 -5.45
N PRO A 143 9.06 -5.19 -5.23
CA PRO A 143 10.32 -5.74 -5.75
C PRO A 143 10.65 -7.13 -5.23
N GLU A 144 10.30 -7.44 -4.00
CA GLU A 144 10.54 -8.72 -3.33
C GLU A 144 9.59 -9.81 -3.83
N ARG A 145 8.47 -9.45 -4.48
CA ARG A 145 7.39 -10.34 -4.93
C ARG A 145 6.83 -11.22 -3.81
N GLU A 146 6.75 -10.65 -2.62
CA GLU A 146 6.25 -11.30 -1.42
C GLU A 146 4.97 -10.61 -0.93
N PRO A 147 3.97 -11.37 -0.46
CA PRO A 147 2.71 -10.79 0.01
C PRO A 147 2.92 -9.69 1.03
N ASP A 148 2.18 -8.61 0.86
CA ASP A 148 2.20 -7.48 1.76
C ASP A 148 0.78 -7.03 2.17
N VAL A 149 0.74 -6.21 3.20
CA VAL A 149 -0.48 -5.70 3.80
C VAL A 149 -0.38 -4.18 3.86
N ARG A 150 -1.38 -3.51 3.29
CA ARG A 150 -1.56 -2.09 3.48
C ARG A 150 -2.21 -1.86 4.83
N MET A 151 -1.55 -1.08 5.66
CA MET A 151 -2.11 -0.62 6.92
C MET A 151 -2.25 0.90 6.91
N ALA A 152 -3.20 1.43 7.67
CA ALA A 152 -3.37 2.87 7.81
C ALA A 152 -3.64 3.27 9.25
N TRP A 153 -3.04 4.38 9.66
CA TRP A 153 -3.52 5.15 10.78
C TRP A 153 -4.52 6.18 10.26
N PRO A 154 -5.81 6.10 10.67
CA PRO A 154 -6.86 6.91 10.06
C PRO A 154 -6.97 8.32 10.63
N GLY A 155 -5.94 8.81 11.30
CA GLY A 155 -5.90 10.16 11.88
C GLY A 155 -6.87 10.36 13.03
N HIS A 156 -7.11 11.64 13.35
CA HIS A 156 -8.03 12.04 14.42
C HIS A 156 -9.49 12.03 13.98
N ALA A 157 -9.78 11.88 12.69
CA ALA A 157 -11.14 11.78 12.12
C ALA A 157 -11.30 10.47 11.32
N PRO A 158 -11.31 9.29 11.97
CA PRO A 158 -11.23 7.99 11.30
C PRO A 158 -12.32 7.76 10.25
N MET A 159 -13.53 8.19 10.53
CA MET A 159 -14.65 8.04 9.59
C MET A 159 -14.50 8.89 8.34
N THR A 160 -13.89 10.07 8.45
CA THR A 160 -13.59 10.92 7.30
C THR A 160 -12.49 10.29 6.47
N TYR A 161 -11.40 9.83 7.09
CA TYR A 161 -10.32 9.14 6.42
C TYR A 161 -10.83 7.94 5.61
N LEU A 162 -11.58 7.04 6.25
CA LEU A 162 -12.08 5.82 5.60
C LEU A 162 -13.07 6.12 4.47
N ARG A 163 -13.89 7.18 4.59
CA ARG A 163 -14.79 7.58 3.50
C ARG A 163 -14.00 8.12 2.30
N ASN A 164 -12.98 8.94 2.54
CA ASN A 164 -12.12 9.43 1.46
C ASN A 164 -11.42 8.25 0.74
N GLU A 165 -10.95 7.25 1.47
CA GLU A 165 -10.38 6.03 0.87
C GLU A 165 -11.40 5.28 0.00
N ILE A 166 -12.67 5.22 0.42
CA ILE A 166 -13.76 4.62 -0.38
C ILE A 166 -14.02 5.49 -1.62
N ASP A 167 -14.11 6.80 -1.47
CA ASP A 167 -14.37 7.73 -2.57
C ASP A 167 -13.27 7.62 -3.65
N ASP A 168 -12.00 7.46 -3.25
CA ASP A 168 -10.88 7.24 -4.16
C ASP A 168 -11.00 5.91 -4.91
N VAL A 169 -11.39 4.83 -4.22
CA VAL A 169 -11.66 3.52 -4.85
C VAL A 169 -12.82 3.63 -5.84
N ASP A 170 -13.92 4.29 -5.47
CA ASP A 170 -15.09 4.47 -6.31
C ASP A 170 -14.76 5.28 -7.57
N ALA A 171 -13.92 6.31 -7.47
CA ALA A 171 -13.43 7.05 -8.63
C ALA A 171 -12.67 6.17 -9.62
N HIS A 172 -11.73 5.36 -9.15
CA HIS A 172 -11.00 4.41 -9.98
C HIS A 172 -11.92 3.34 -10.59
N LEU A 173 -12.89 2.85 -9.80
CA LEU A 173 -13.89 1.89 -10.29
C LEU A 173 -14.72 2.48 -11.43
N ALA A 174 -15.15 3.75 -11.31
CA ALA A 174 -15.89 4.45 -12.37
C ALA A 174 -15.08 4.54 -13.67
N GLU A 175 -13.78 4.88 -13.59
CA GLU A 175 -12.89 4.89 -14.76
C GLU A 175 -12.77 3.51 -15.42
N LEU A 176 -12.60 2.45 -14.60
CA LEU A 176 -12.48 1.08 -15.08
C LEU A 176 -13.79 0.59 -15.73
N LEU A 177 -14.95 0.96 -15.16
CA LEU A 177 -16.27 0.64 -15.74
C LEU A 177 -16.46 1.36 -17.08
N ALA A 178 -16.15 2.65 -17.18
CA ALA A 178 -16.22 3.40 -18.43
C ALA A 178 -15.36 2.75 -19.53
N ARG A 179 -14.12 2.39 -19.20
CA ARG A 179 -13.23 1.66 -20.12
C ARG A 179 -13.78 0.30 -20.52
N ARG A 180 -14.37 -0.43 -19.57
CA ARG A 180 -14.99 -1.74 -19.84
C ARG A 180 -16.18 -1.62 -20.77
N PHE A 181 -17.04 -0.62 -20.59
CA PHE A 181 -18.19 -0.37 -21.48
C PHE A 181 -17.72 -0.09 -22.90
N ALA A 182 -16.73 0.78 -23.09
CA ALA A 182 -16.15 1.08 -24.39
C ALA A 182 -15.58 -0.18 -25.08
N LEU A 183 -14.85 -1.02 -24.35
CA LEU A 183 -14.32 -2.28 -24.87
C LEU A 183 -15.42 -3.28 -25.22
N THR A 184 -16.48 -3.35 -24.41
CA THR A 184 -17.65 -4.21 -24.73
C THR A 184 -18.32 -3.75 -26.01
N ALA A 185 -18.56 -2.46 -26.17
CA ALA A 185 -19.15 -1.89 -27.40
C ALA A 185 -18.31 -2.23 -28.63
N ALA A 186 -16.97 -2.09 -28.54
CA ALA A 186 -16.06 -2.45 -29.63
C ALA A 186 -16.16 -3.96 -30.01
N VAL A 187 -16.19 -4.84 -29.01
CA VAL A 187 -16.33 -6.31 -29.22
C VAL A 187 -17.66 -6.62 -29.89
N GLN A 188 -18.76 -6.03 -29.42
CA GLN A 188 -20.09 -6.27 -29.98
C GLN A 188 -20.20 -5.73 -31.41
N GLY A 189 -19.60 -4.56 -31.70
CA GLY A 189 -19.52 -4.03 -33.06
C GLY A 189 -18.80 -4.97 -34.02
N GLN A 190 -17.65 -5.55 -33.59
CA GLN A 190 -16.91 -6.53 -34.39
C GLN A 190 -17.72 -7.83 -34.63
N LYS A 191 -18.41 -8.34 -33.61
CA LYS A 191 -19.30 -9.52 -33.76
C LYS A 191 -20.40 -9.28 -34.79
N THR A 192 -21.06 -8.12 -34.74
CA THR A 192 -22.12 -7.76 -35.66
C THR A 192 -21.58 -7.58 -37.09
N ALA A 193 -20.44 -6.93 -37.26
CA ALA A 193 -19.78 -6.76 -38.56
C ALA A 193 -19.39 -8.11 -39.21
N ALA A 194 -19.06 -9.11 -38.39
CA ALA A 194 -18.77 -10.47 -38.85
C ALA A 194 -20.02 -11.34 -39.07
N GLY A 195 -21.23 -10.76 -39.03
CA GLY A 195 -22.49 -11.49 -39.21
C GLY A 195 -22.93 -12.31 -38.00
N GLY A 196 -22.33 -12.09 -36.83
CA GLY A 196 -22.69 -12.74 -35.59
C GLY A 196 -23.78 -12.02 -34.80
N THR A 197 -24.25 -12.65 -33.72
CA THR A 197 -25.22 -12.08 -32.80
C THR A 197 -24.51 -11.24 -31.76
N GLY A 198 -24.86 -9.96 -31.64
CA GLY A 198 -24.36 -9.03 -30.62
C GLY A 198 -25.32 -8.91 -29.43
N GLY A 199 -24.92 -8.13 -28.44
CA GLY A 199 -25.73 -7.84 -27.26
C GLY A 199 -26.00 -9.04 -26.36
N HIS A 200 -27.12 -9.00 -25.67
CA HIS A 200 -27.56 -10.09 -24.78
C HIS A 200 -27.73 -11.43 -25.47
N ALA A 201 -28.18 -11.42 -26.72
CA ALA A 201 -28.34 -12.63 -27.52
C ALA A 201 -27.01 -13.31 -27.89
N GLY A 202 -25.91 -12.57 -27.83
CA GLY A 202 -24.55 -13.06 -28.07
C GLY A 202 -23.74 -13.31 -26.80
N ARG A 203 -24.35 -13.45 -25.62
CA ARG A 203 -23.66 -13.81 -24.36
C ARG A 203 -22.91 -15.13 -24.51
N ASP A 204 -21.72 -15.16 -23.92
CA ASP A 204 -20.84 -16.31 -23.90
C ASP A 204 -20.63 -16.72 -22.45
N SER A 205 -21.38 -17.69 -21.98
CA SER A 205 -21.40 -18.13 -20.60
C SER A 205 -20.08 -18.79 -20.15
N GLU A 206 -19.32 -19.38 -21.08
CA GLU A 206 -18.03 -19.96 -20.78
C GLU A 206 -16.99 -18.84 -20.50
N ARG A 207 -17.00 -17.82 -21.36
CA ARG A 207 -16.14 -16.64 -21.16
C ARG A 207 -16.51 -15.87 -19.90
N GLU A 208 -17.79 -15.74 -19.59
CA GLU A 208 -18.26 -15.05 -18.37
C GLU A 208 -17.79 -15.79 -17.12
N ARG A 209 -17.90 -17.12 -17.12
CA ARG A 209 -17.35 -17.95 -16.04
C ARG A 209 -15.85 -17.76 -15.89
N ALA A 210 -15.09 -17.79 -16.99
CA ALA A 210 -13.66 -17.55 -16.97
C ALA A 210 -13.26 -16.16 -16.47
N ILE A 211 -14.11 -15.14 -16.69
CA ILE A 211 -13.91 -13.79 -16.12
C ILE A 211 -14.07 -13.84 -14.60
N VAL A 212 -15.14 -14.42 -14.09
CA VAL A 212 -15.42 -14.55 -12.66
C VAL A 212 -14.29 -15.33 -11.96
N GLU A 213 -13.90 -16.48 -12.50
CA GLU A 213 -12.80 -17.29 -11.95
C GLU A 213 -11.48 -16.53 -11.87
N ARG A 214 -11.20 -15.66 -12.84
CA ARG A 214 -10.01 -14.80 -12.82
C ARG A 214 -10.10 -13.74 -11.73
N MET A 215 -11.26 -13.09 -11.59
CA MET A 215 -11.46 -12.04 -10.60
C MET A 215 -11.45 -12.57 -9.17
N VAL A 216 -12.03 -13.73 -8.93
CA VAL A 216 -12.03 -14.41 -7.63
C VAL A 216 -10.61 -14.59 -7.08
N ARG A 217 -9.61 -14.82 -7.95
CA ARG A 217 -8.21 -14.95 -7.52
C ARG A 217 -7.63 -13.64 -6.92
N HIS A 218 -8.24 -12.50 -7.20
CA HIS A 218 -7.81 -11.18 -6.70
C HIS A 218 -8.65 -10.68 -5.52
N VAL A 219 -9.72 -11.42 -5.15
CA VAL A 219 -10.59 -11.07 -4.02
C VAL A 219 -10.55 -12.22 -3.01
N PRO A 220 -9.56 -12.25 -2.10
CA PRO A 220 -9.45 -13.29 -1.09
C PRO A 220 -10.50 -13.13 0.03
N GLY A 221 -10.84 -14.24 0.69
CA GLY A 221 -11.69 -14.22 1.88
C GLY A 221 -13.19 -14.37 1.58
N PRO A 222 -14.04 -14.00 2.54
CA PRO A 222 -15.50 -14.23 2.45
C PRO A 222 -16.19 -13.40 1.37
N GLU A 223 -15.55 -12.37 0.85
CA GLU A 223 -16.07 -11.52 -0.24
C GLU A 223 -16.03 -12.22 -1.60
N THR A 224 -15.32 -13.32 -1.73
CA THR A 224 -15.20 -14.13 -2.96
C THR A 224 -16.56 -14.47 -3.58
N ASP A 225 -17.54 -14.84 -2.75
CA ASP A 225 -18.88 -15.20 -3.21
C ASP A 225 -19.68 -14.02 -3.77
N ARG A 226 -19.24 -12.78 -3.52
CA ARG A 226 -19.87 -11.56 -4.03
C ARG A 226 -19.42 -11.19 -5.45
N VAL A 227 -18.30 -11.74 -5.91
CA VAL A 227 -17.72 -11.41 -7.22
C VAL A 227 -18.64 -11.80 -8.36
N ALA A 228 -19.20 -13.00 -8.33
CA ALA A 228 -20.05 -13.51 -9.42
C ALA A 228 -21.32 -12.66 -9.62
N PRO A 229 -22.14 -12.35 -8.60
CA PRO A 229 -23.33 -11.51 -8.79
C PRO A 229 -22.99 -10.09 -9.21
N ILE A 230 -21.89 -9.49 -8.71
CA ILE A 230 -21.44 -8.16 -9.16
C ILE A 230 -21.07 -8.19 -10.63
N MET A 231 -20.31 -9.20 -11.06
CA MET A 231 -19.88 -9.32 -12.44
C MET A 231 -21.04 -9.61 -13.40
N ASP A 232 -22.06 -10.35 -12.97
CA ASP A 232 -23.24 -10.56 -13.79
C ASP A 232 -23.97 -9.22 -14.09
N VAL A 233 -24.12 -8.35 -13.08
CA VAL A 233 -24.66 -7.00 -13.27
C VAL A 233 -23.76 -6.17 -14.20
N VAL A 234 -22.46 -6.12 -13.95
CA VAL A 234 -21.52 -5.33 -14.77
C VAL A 234 -21.49 -5.80 -16.22
N ILE A 235 -21.59 -7.11 -16.47
CA ILE A 235 -21.68 -7.67 -17.83
C ILE A 235 -23.00 -7.28 -18.47
N GLY A 236 -24.11 -7.47 -17.74
CA GLY A 236 -25.45 -7.12 -18.21
C GLY A 236 -25.55 -5.65 -18.61
N GLU A 237 -25.21 -4.73 -17.72
CA GLU A 237 -25.25 -3.29 -17.98
C GLU A 237 -24.36 -2.87 -19.15
N SER A 238 -23.20 -3.52 -19.33
CA SER A 238 -22.31 -3.23 -20.45
C SER A 238 -22.92 -3.63 -21.81
N LEU A 239 -23.77 -4.67 -21.84
CA LEU A 239 -24.47 -5.10 -23.04
C LEU A 239 -25.69 -4.21 -23.31
N THR A 240 -26.46 -3.86 -22.27
CA THR A 240 -27.56 -2.90 -22.34
C THR A 240 -27.09 -1.56 -22.92
N ALA A 241 -26.01 -0.98 -22.36
CA ALA A 241 -25.45 0.28 -22.81
C ALA A 241 -25.06 0.24 -24.31
N TRP A 242 -24.54 -0.90 -24.79
CA TRP A 242 -24.24 -1.05 -26.22
C TRP A 242 -25.51 -1.17 -27.07
N GLU A 243 -26.54 -1.92 -26.63
CA GLU A 243 -27.81 -2.06 -27.35
C GLU A 243 -28.52 -0.71 -27.48
N ASP A 244 -28.57 0.08 -26.38
CA ASP A 244 -29.15 1.42 -26.34
C ASP A 244 -28.46 2.38 -27.31
N SER A 245 -27.14 2.34 -27.38
CA SER A 245 -26.34 3.19 -28.29
C SER A 245 -26.57 2.96 -29.78
N ARG A 246 -27.34 1.91 -30.16
CA ARG A 246 -27.69 1.60 -31.54
C ARG A 246 -29.11 2.03 -31.91
N GLN A 247 -29.89 2.48 -30.92
CA GLN A 247 -31.27 2.92 -31.12
C GLN A 247 -31.36 4.44 -31.35
N ASP A 248 -30.26 5.15 -30.99
CA ASP A 248 -30.07 6.58 -31.25
C ASP A 248 -29.31 6.79 -32.59
#